data_cb0a3bde5ac463fcec23204ec08a681c
#
_entry.id   cb0a3bde5ac463fcec23204ec08a681c
#
_cell.length_a   1.000
_cell.length_b   1.000
_cell.length_c   1.000
_cell.angle_alpha   90.00
_cell.angle_beta   90.00
_cell.angle_gamma   90.00
#
_symmetry.space_group_name_H-M   'P 1'
#
loop_
_entity.id
_entity.type
_entity.pdbx_description
1 polymer ?
#
loop_
_entity_poly.entity_id
_entity_poly.type
_entity_poly.pdbx_seq_one_letter_code
_entity_poly.pdbx_strand_id
1 'polypeptide(L)'
;MADNSIDGLRARYGDRWRWLAVCTVMLGTMATVLSATVVNVALHGIMLEFGIRQGQVHWLATGFIAAMTTTMLASSWLLDHFGVRKTLAGAMVLFTLISIVGGFAGTPGQLIAARIGQGAMAGLMQPMGMYLVFRIFPRERRGQAMGIYGMGVILAPALGPVLGGFLVDQLSWRYVMFAPAPVTMLGVFMAWRFLPLPPSRPEPYRFDLPGLLLLGATIGLALDTLNRMQELAGAEWRIGLQALVAAILLGLFVVRERSARHPLVNIALLRNPAFVYANLGAMALGLALFGSTYLVPLFVQTSLGFSATEAGLLMLPAGIVLGITFPLAGRLADRQSARKLVVFGIAMFAASAMLFAVSDVTLAFGWLALWTILGRIGIGFMLPALSTGALNPLKPEQLGAASSTINFTRQLGGAFGVNIVALTVEFGEHSDGLPTINAFHSAWWLVAVFVAVAAVPVWRMRA
;
A
#
# COMPACT_ATOMS: atom_id res chain seq x y z
N MET A 1 -7.87 23.13 -30.13
CA MET A 1 -7.59 22.38 -28.90
C MET A 1 -6.31 21.59 -29.09
N ALA A 2 -5.37 21.66 -28.16
CA ALA A 2 -4.11 20.92 -28.28
C ALA A 2 -4.38 19.41 -28.29
N ASP A 3 -3.83 18.70 -29.28
CA ASP A 3 -3.93 17.24 -29.35
C ASP A 3 -3.21 16.61 -28.14
N ASN A 4 -4.00 16.12 -27.18
CA ASN A 4 -3.53 15.43 -25.99
C ASN A 4 -3.63 13.90 -26.13
N SER A 5 -3.61 13.39 -27.36
CA SER A 5 -3.33 11.98 -27.65
C SER A 5 -1.89 11.62 -27.24
N ILE A 6 -1.61 10.33 -27.14
CA ILE A 6 -0.24 9.84 -26.87
C ILE A 6 0.74 10.40 -27.90
N ASP A 7 0.35 10.40 -29.18
CA ASP A 7 1.20 10.88 -30.28
C ASP A 7 1.39 12.39 -30.25
N GLY A 8 0.33 13.16 -29.96
CA GLY A 8 0.40 14.61 -29.82
C GLY A 8 1.28 15.06 -28.64
N LEU A 9 1.20 14.36 -27.50
CA LEU A 9 2.04 14.62 -26.34
C LEU A 9 3.50 14.26 -26.63
N ARG A 10 3.74 13.15 -27.33
CA ARG A 10 5.09 12.73 -27.75
C ARG A 10 5.70 13.70 -28.76
N ALA A 11 4.93 14.19 -29.69
CA ALA A 11 5.39 15.19 -30.66
C ALA A 11 5.79 16.52 -29.98
N ARG A 12 5.07 16.91 -28.92
CA ARG A 12 5.31 18.17 -28.18
C ARG A 12 6.49 18.11 -27.20
N TYR A 13 6.65 16.99 -26.49
CA TYR A 13 7.62 16.87 -25.38
C TYR A 13 8.71 15.83 -25.63
N GLY A 14 8.70 15.12 -26.76
CA GLY A 14 9.62 14.03 -27.06
C GLY A 14 9.49 12.87 -26.07
N ASP A 15 10.53 12.08 -25.90
CA ASP A 15 10.56 10.94 -24.96
C ASP A 15 10.50 11.37 -23.48
N ARG A 16 10.80 12.63 -23.15
CA ARG A 16 10.69 13.19 -21.80
C ARG A 16 9.24 13.19 -21.30
N TRP A 17 8.24 13.24 -22.19
CA TRP A 17 6.84 13.16 -21.84
C TRP A 17 6.48 11.98 -20.95
N ARG A 18 7.02 10.79 -21.26
CA ARG A 18 6.75 9.58 -20.49
C ARG A 18 7.13 9.74 -19.01
N TRP A 19 8.28 10.36 -18.76
CA TRP A 19 8.75 10.62 -17.40
C TRP A 19 7.92 11.68 -16.68
N LEU A 20 7.49 12.72 -17.38
CA LEU A 20 6.57 13.72 -16.81
C LEU A 20 5.22 13.10 -16.45
N ALA A 21 4.73 12.18 -17.27
CA ALA A 21 3.50 11.43 -16.97
C ALA A 21 3.66 10.50 -15.74
N VAL A 22 4.80 9.83 -15.61
CA VAL A 22 5.12 9.02 -14.41
C VAL A 22 5.25 9.90 -13.17
N CYS A 23 5.96 11.03 -13.25
CA CYS A 23 6.04 11.98 -12.13
C CYS A 23 4.66 12.47 -11.71
N THR A 24 3.73 12.68 -12.64
CA THR A 24 2.36 13.09 -12.33
C THR A 24 1.62 12.06 -11.47
N VAL A 25 1.63 10.78 -11.85
CA VAL A 25 0.97 9.72 -11.07
C VAL A 25 1.71 9.43 -9.76
N MET A 26 3.03 9.60 -9.75
CA MET A 26 3.87 9.48 -8.56
C MET A 26 3.49 10.51 -7.50
N LEU A 27 3.27 11.77 -7.87
CA LEU A 27 2.82 12.83 -6.95
C LEU A 27 1.48 12.46 -6.28
N GLY A 28 0.51 11.93 -7.03
CA GLY A 28 -0.75 11.46 -6.47
C GLY A 28 -0.54 10.35 -5.43
N THR A 29 0.25 9.35 -5.78
CA THR A 29 0.54 8.24 -4.86
C THR A 29 1.36 8.70 -3.66
N MET A 30 2.34 9.59 -3.84
CA MET A 30 3.09 10.21 -2.73
C MET A 30 2.17 10.93 -1.75
N ALA A 31 1.24 11.73 -2.26
CA ALA A 31 0.29 12.46 -1.41
C ALA A 31 -0.57 11.52 -0.56
N THR A 32 -1.02 10.38 -1.14
CA THR A 32 -1.81 9.38 -0.39
C THR A 32 -1.00 8.69 0.70
N VAL A 33 0.23 8.30 0.40
CA VAL A 33 1.12 7.64 1.36
C VAL A 33 1.56 8.62 2.44
N LEU A 34 1.86 9.88 2.08
CA LEU A 34 2.15 10.94 3.03
C LEU A 34 0.97 11.14 4.00
N SER A 35 -0.26 11.26 3.48
CA SER A 35 -1.46 11.38 4.31
C SER A 35 -1.65 10.20 5.27
N ALA A 36 -1.33 8.98 4.82
CA ALA A 36 -1.43 7.78 5.66
C ALA A 36 -0.45 7.80 6.83
N THR A 37 0.75 8.36 6.64
CA THR A 37 1.83 8.31 7.63
C THR A 37 1.85 9.53 8.56
N VAL A 38 1.57 10.72 8.04
CA VAL A 38 1.57 11.98 8.82
C VAL A 38 0.50 11.97 9.91
N VAL A 39 -0.68 11.40 9.65
CA VAL A 39 -1.78 11.33 10.63
C VAL A 39 -1.42 10.52 11.88
N ASN A 40 -0.54 9.51 11.77
CA ASN A 40 -0.15 8.70 12.92
C ASN A 40 0.52 9.53 14.02
N VAL A 41 1.24 10.60 13.65
CA VAL A 41 1.86 11.53 14.62
C VAL A 41 0.81 12.41 15.30
N ALA A 42 -0.29 12.69 14.63
CA ALA A 42 -1.35 13.57 15.12
C ALA A 42 -2.36 12.87 16.05
N LEU A 43 -2.34 11.53 16.13
CA LEU A 43 -3.37 10.76 16.86
C LEU A 43 -3.49 11.19 18.32
N HIS A 44 -2.38 11.40 19.02
CA HIS A 44 -2.37 11.82 20.42
C HIS A 44 -3.03 13.19 20.62
N GLY A 45 -2.70 14.18 19.79
CA GLY A 45 -3.32 15.51 19.84
C GLY A 45 -4.81 15.49 19.54
N ILE A 46 -5.23 14.62 18.59
CA ILE A 46 -6.63 14.41 18.25
C ILE A 46 -7.41 13.79 19.42
N MET A 47 -6.80 12.79 20.11
CA MET A 47 -7.41 12.16 21.31
C MET A 47 -7.64 13.18 22.41
N LEU A 48 -6.67 14.03 22.68
CA LEU A 48 -6.76 15.06 23.72
C LEU A 48 -7.82 16.10 23.40
N GLU A 49 -7.88 16.59 22.16
CA GLU A 49 -8.83 17.65 21.78
C GLU A 49 -10.29 17.17 21.77
N PHE A 50 -10.53 15.96 21.28
CA PHE A 50 -11.89 15.42 21.18
C PHE A 50 -12.32 14.57 22.39
N GLY A 51 -11.43 14.29 23.35
CA GLY A 51 -11.72 13.45 24.51
C GLY A 51 -12.07 12.01 24.13
N ILE A 52 -11.54 11.48 23.04
CA ILE A 52 -11.83 10.13 22.52
C ILE A 52 -10.83 9.09 22.99
N ARG A 53 -11.29 7.85 23.13
CA ARG A 53 -10.46 6.71 23.53
C ARG A 53 -9.68 6.15 22.35
N GLN A 54 -8.62 5.37 22.65
CA GLN A 54 -7.80 4.71 21.66
C GLN A 54 -8.61 3.85 20.68
N GLY A 55 -9.61 3.11 21.16
CA GLY A 55 -10.53 2.31 20.35
C GLY A 55 -11.39 3.10 19.35
N GLN A 56 -11.47 4.44 19.48
CA GLN A 56 -12.16 5.29 18.51
C GLN A 56 -11.18 5.93 17.54
N VAL A 57 -10.00 6.33 18.03
CA VAL A 57 -9.01 7.04 17.21
C VAL A 57 -8.38 6.12 16.15
N HIS A 58 -8.30 4.82 16.39
CA HIS A 58 -7.75 3.86 15.42
C HIS A 58 -8.52 3.87 14.09
N TRP A 59 -9.81 4.23 14.10
CA TRP A 59 -10.61 4.35 12.87
C TRP A 59 -10.10 5.41 11.89
N LEU A 60 -9.28 6.36 12.35
CA LEU A 60 -8.63 7.33 11.48
C LEU A 60 -7.60 6.66 10.53
N ALA A 61 -6.93 5.63 10.99
CA ALA A 61 -6.01 4.83 10.19
C ALA A 61 -6.72 3.66 9.50
N THR A 62 -7.48 2.86 10.26
CA THR A 62 -8.17 1.66 9.77
C THR A 62 -9.22 2.00 8.73
N GLY A 63 -10.04 3.02 8.97
CA GLY A 63 -11.05 3.48 8.00
C GLY A 63 -10.43 3.96 6.69
N PHE A 64 -9.31 4.68 6.77
CA PHE A 64 -8.55 5.09 5.59
C PHE A 64 -8.02 3.87 4.81
N ILE A 65 -7.38 2.91 5.48
CA ILE A 65 -6.81 1.70 4.84
C ILE A 65 -7.90 0.82 4.25
N ALA A 66 -9.01 0.61 4.98
CA ALA A 66 -10.13 -0.19 4.50
C ALA A 66 -10.76 0.41 3.23
N ALA A 67 -11.06 1.71 3.24
CA ALA A 67 -11.61 2.42 2.09
C ALA A 67 -10.62 2.43 0.91
N MET A 68 -9.33 2.66 1.18
CA MET A 68 -8.28 2.63 0.16
C MET A 68 -8.18 1.25 -0.49
N THR A 69 -8.11 0.19 0.30
CA THR A 69 -8.01 -1.18 -0.21
C THR A 69 -9.21 -1.54 -1.07
N THR A 70 -10.41 -1.23 -0.60
CA THR A 70 -11.68 -1.50 -1.30
C THR A 70 -11.75 -0.79 -2.64
N THR A 71 -11.48 0.51 -2.69
CA THR A 71 -11.67 1.33 -3.89
C THR A 71 -10.58 1.11 -4.95
N MET A 72 -9.47 0.43 -4.62
CA MET A 72 -8.48 0.04 -5.63
C MET A 72 -9.11 -0.74 -6.78
N LEU A 73 -10.07 -1.63 -6.51
CA LEU A 73 -10.74 -2.41 -7.56
C LEU A 73 -11.68 -1.55 -8.43
N ALA A 74 -12.24 -0.47 -7.89
CA ALA A 74 -13.07 0.46 -8.65
C ALA A 74 -12.25 1.28 -9.67
N SER A 75 -10.94 1.39 -9.49
CA SER A 75 -10.09 2.20 -10.36
C SER A 75 -10.07 1.71 -11.81
N SER A 76 -10.19 0.40 -12.06
CA SER A 76 -10.24 -0.16 -13.41
C SER A 76 -11.46 0.34 -14.19
N TRP A 77 -12.64 0.30 -13.57
CA TRP A 77 -13.87 0.81 -14.18
C TRP A 77 -13.79 2.31 -14.51
N LEU A 78 -13.24 3.11 -13.58
CA LEU A 78 -13.04 4.54 -13.80
C LEU A 78 -12.03 4.82 -14.92
N LEU A 79 -10.95 4.03 -15.01
CA LEU A 79 -9.97 4.12 -16.09
C LEU A 79 -10.59 3.82 -17.46
N ASP A 80 -11.46 2.82 -17.53
CA ASP A 80 -12.14 2.44 -18.77
C ASP A 80 -13.15 3.50 -19.21
N HIS A 81 -13.90 4.12 -18.27
CA HIS A 81 -14.94 5.10 -18.60
C HIS A 81 -14.41 6.51 -18.81
N PHE A 82 -13.51 6.99 -17.96
CA PHE A 82 -13.07 8.39 -17.94
C PHE A 82 -11.62 8.57 -18.41
N GLY A 83 -10.85 7.47 -18.50
CA GLY A 83 -9.42 7.51 -18.81
C GLY A 83 -8.57 8.01 -17.64
N VAL A 84 -7.25 7.79 -17.74
CA VAL A 84 -6.31 8.06 -16.65
C VAL A 84 -6.28 9.53 -16.23
N ARG A 85 -6.38 10.45 -17.19
CA ARG A 85 -6.30 11.90 -16.92
C ARG A 85 -7.44 12.39 -16.03
N LYS A 86 -8.69 12.11 -16.42
CA LYS A 86 -9.87 12.58 -15.66
C LYS A 86 -10.00 11.86 -14.33
N THR A 87 -9.72 10.56 -14.30
CA THR A 87 -9.82 9.76 -13.08
C THR A 87 -8.78 10.21 -12.04
N LEU A 88 -7.52 10.38 -12.45
CA LEU A 88 -6.47 10.83 -11.53
C LEU A 88 -6.70 12.26 -11.05
N ALA A 89 -6.96 13.20 -11.98
CA ALA A 89 -7.21 14.60 -11.61
C ALA A 89 -8.44 14.73 -10.71
N GLY A 90 -9.53 14.03 -11.02
CA GLY A 90 -10.74 14.02 -10.20
C GLY A 90 -10.50 13.44 -8.80
N ALA A 91 -9.79 12.32 -8.71
CA ALA A 91 -9.43 11.71 -7.43
C ALA A 91 -8.54 12.65 -6.59
N MET A 92 -7.54 13.32 -7.21
CA MET A 92 -6.69 14.30 -6.52
C MET A 92 -7.48 15.52 -6.04
N VAL A 93 -8.38 16.08 -6.86
CA VAL A 93 -9.24 17.22 -6.48
C VAL A 93 -10.14 16.84 -5.31
N LEU A 94 -10.85 15.72 -5.40
CA LEU A 94 -11.71 15.23 -4.32
C LEU A 94 -10.91 14.93 -3.06
N PHE A 95 -9.74 14.30 -3.19
CA PHE A 95 -8.84 14.07 -2.06
C PHE A 95 -8.46 15.37 -1.37
N THR A 96 -8.10 16.41 -2.14
CA THR A 96 -7.73 17.74 -1.61
C THR A 96 -8.92 18.40 -0.90
N LEU A 97 -10.11 18.37 -1.51
CA LEU A 97 -11.31 18.95 -0.90
C LEU A 97 -11.68 18.26 0.41
N ILE A 98 -11.64 16.91 0.43
CA ILE A 98 -11.88 16.11 1.64
C ILE A 98 -10.80 16.38 2.70
N SER A 99 -9.55 16.58 2.29
CA SER A 99 -8.44 16.96 3.18
C SER A 99 -8.72 18.31 3.86
N ILE A 100 -9.17 19.28 3.09
CA ILE A 100 -9.52 20.62 3.62
C ILE A 100 -10.70 20.51 4.59
N VAL A 101 -11.78 19.83 4.19
CA VAL A 101 -12.96 19.63 5.07
C VAL A 101 -12.56 18.90 6.37
N GLY A 102 -11.70 17.86 6.27
CA GLY A 102 -11.22 17.12 7.43
C GLY A 102 -10.37 17.97 8.39
N GLY A 103 -9.61 18.95 7.88
CA GLY A 103 -8.86 19.90 8.71
C GLY A 103 -9.76 20.84 9.53
N PHE A 104 -10.98 21.08 9.06
CA PHE A 104 -12.02 21.88 9.78
C PHE A 104 -13.00 21.01 10.56
N ALA A 105 -12.74 19.71 10.74
CA ALA A 105 -13.63 18.83 11.51
C ALA A 105 -13.82 19.33 12.95
N GLY A 106 -15.06 19.47 13.37
CA GLY A 106 -15.47 19.84 14.74
C GLY A 106 -15.86 18.65 15.60
N THR A 107 -15.95 17.45 15.01
CA THR A 107 -16.30 16.21 15.73
C THR A 107 -15.45 15.02 15.23
N PRO A 108 -15.23 14.02 16.10
CA PRO A 108 -14.49 12.80 15.71
C PRO A 108 -15.12 12.09 14.49
N GLY A 109 -16.44 12.02 14.44
CA GLY A 109 -17.17 11.40 13.34
C GLY A 109 -16.92 12.07 11.99
N GLN A 110 -16.87 13.42 11.95
CA GLN A 110 -16.52 14.16 10.74
C GLN A 110 -15.10 13.87 10.30
N LEU A 111 -14.16 13.80 11.23
CA LEU A 111 -12.77 13.49 10.93
C LEU A 111 -12.60 12.06 10.40
N ILE A 112 -13.26 11.07 11.03
CA ILE A 112 -13.27 9.67 10.57
C ILE A 112 -13.89 9.57 9.16
N ALA A 113 -15.03 10.26 8.92
CA ALA A 113 -15.64 10.28 7.59
C ALA A 113 -14.73 10.90 6.53
N ALA A 114 -14.03 12.00 6.86
CA ALA A 114 -13.03 12.60 5.98
C ALA A 114 -11.88 11.62 5.70
N ARG A 115 -11.38 10.89 6.69
CA ARG A 115 -10.33 9.87 6.53
C ARG A 115 -10.77 8.71 5.63
N ILE A 116 -12.00 8.22 5.79
CA ILE A 116 -12.58 7.21 4.91
C ILE A 116 -12.67 7.73 3.47
N GLY A 117 -13.14 8.95 3.29
CA GLY A 117 -13.21 9.60 1.98
C GLY A 117 -11.82 9.80 1.34
N GLN A 118 -10.82 10.27 2.11
CA GLN A 118 -9.43 10.35 1.65
C GLN A 118 -8.90 8.97 1.24
N GLY A 119 -9.15 7.93 2.05
CA GLY A 119 -8.79 6.55 1.75
C GLY A 119 -9.41 6.08 0.43
N ALA A 120 -10.70 6.36 0.21
CA ALA A 120 -11.37 6.01 -1.04
C ALA A 120 -10.69 6.65 -2.27
N MET A 121 -10.33 7.92 -2.20
CA MET A 121 -9.61 8.59 -3.29
C MET A 121 -8.19 8.06 -3.46
N ALA A 122 -7.51 7.73 -2.35
CA ALA A 122 -6.19 7.13 -2.35
C ALA A 122 -6.17 5.77 -3.07
N GLY A 123 -7.18 4.93 -2.82
CA GLY A 123 -7.33 3.64 -3.48
C GLY A 123 -7.49 3.75 -4.99
N LEU A 124 -8.17 4.79 -5.47
CA LEU A 124 -8.28 5.05 -6.90
C LEU A 124 -6.93 5.45 -7.53
N MET A 125 -6.10 6.22 -6.83
CA MET A 125 -4.84 6.75 -7.37
C MET A 125 -3.72 5.70 -7.44
N GLN A 126 -3.61 4.80 -6.48
CA GLN A 126 -2.47 3.87 -6.38
C GLN A 126 -2.27 2.94 -7.60
N PRO A 127 -3.30 2.27 -8.15
CA PRO A 127 -3.12 1.41 -9.31
C PRO A 127 -2.74 2.15 -10.59
N MET A 128 -3.04 3.46 -10.68
CA MET A 128 -2.83 4.25 -11.89
C MET A 128 -1.37 4.42 -12.25
N GLY A 129 -0.46 4.41 -11.27
CA GLY A 129 0.98 4.46 -11.53
C GLY A 129 1.46 3.24 -12.33
N MET A 130 1.09 2.06 -11.86
CA MET A 130 1.40 0.81 -12.54
C MET A 130 0.72 0.74 -13.91
N TYR A 131 -0.58 1.02 -14.00
CA TYR A 131 -1.31 1.07 -15.25
C TYR A 131 -0.64 1.97 -16.29
N LEU A 132 -0.30 3.21 -15.91
CA LEU A 132 0.28 4.19 -16.84
C LEU A 132 1.66 3.75 -17.33
N VAL A 133 2.54 3.28 -16.45
CA VAL A 133 3.87 2.79 -16.82
C VAL A 133 3.75 1.70 -17.89
N PHE A 134 2.91 0.69 -17.67
CA PHE A 134 2.78 -0.43 -18.60
C PHE A 134 2.08 -0.05 -19.92
N ARG A 135 1.33 1.05 -19.94
CA ARG A 135 0.67 1.55 -21.14
C ARG A 135 1.55 2.39 -22.02
N ILE A 136 2.43 3.24 -21.43
CA ILE A 136 3.18 4.26 -22.21
C ILE A 136 4.65 3.89 -22.45
N PHE A 137 5.23 2.99 -21.65
CA PHE A 137 6.60 2.56 -21.82
C PHE A 137 6.71 1.29 -22.69
N PRO A 138 7.74 1.20 -23.55
CA PRO A 138 8.06 -0.04 -24.24
C PRO A 138 8.49 -1.11 -23.21
N ARG A 139 8.36 -2.39 -23.60
CA ARG A 139 8.60 -3.52 -22.68
C ARG A 139 9.98 -3.48 -22.03
N GLU A 140 10.99 -3.04 -22.77
CA GLU A 140 12.41 -2.97 -22.40
C GLU A 140 12.73 -1.92 -21.33
N ARG A 141 11.77 -1.05 -20.99
CA ARG A 141 11.96 0.04 -20.02
C ARG A 141 10.86 0.09 -18.94
N ARG A 142 9.96 -0.87 -18.91
CA ARG A 142 8.85 -0.91 -17.92
C ARG A 142 9.34 -1.14 -16.52
N GLY A 143 10.30 -2.05 -16.34
CA GLY A 143 10.92 -2.32 -15.04
C GLY A 143 11.65 -1.09 -14.51
N GLN A 144 12.45 -0.42 -15.35
CA GLN A 144 13.13 0.84 -14.98
C GLN A 144 12.12 1.91 -14.57
N ALA A 145 11.03 2.08 -15.32
CA ALA A 145 10.01 3.08 -14.99
C ALA A 145 9.27 2.74 -13.70
N MET A 146 8.97 1.46 -13.44
CA MET A 146 8.39 0.99 -12.17
C MET A 146 9.35 1.18 -10.99
N GLY A 147 10.64 0.98 -11.20
CA GLY A 147 11.64 1.22 -10.17
C GLY A 147 11.71 2.71 -9.77
N ILE A 148 11.71 3.62 -10.74
CA ILE A 148 11.71 5.08 -10.49
C ILE A 148 10.40 5.52 -9.83
N TYR A 149 9.25 5.00 -10.28
CA TYR A 149 7.96 5.23 -9.64
C TYR A 149 7.98 4.75 -8.18
N GLY A 150 8.45 3.53 -7.92
CA GLY A 150 8.55 2.97 -6.57
C GLY A 150 9.47 3.78 -5.65
N MET A 151 10.63 4.24 -6.16
CA MET A 151 11.54 5.11 -5.41
C MET A 151 10.83 6.38 -4.95
N GLY A 152 10.08 7.05 -5.84
CA GLY A 152 9.36 8.27 -5.49
C GLY A 152 8.29 8.02 -4.41
N VAL A 153 7.56 6.91 -4.52
CA VAL A 153 6.50 6.56 -3.55
C VAL A 153 7.08 6.26 -2.16
N ILE A 154 8.26 5.62 -2.08
CA ILE A 154 8.86 5.25 -0.79
C ILE A 154 9.44 6.44 -0.02
N LEU A 155 9.66 7.58 -0.66
CA LEU A 155 10.09 8.80 0.04
C LEU A 155 8.99 9.36 0.94
N ALA A 156 7.73 9.15 0.60
CA ALA A 156 6.61 9.68 1.37
C ALA A 156 6.54 9.15 2.83
N PRO A 157 6.68 7.84 3.12
CA PRO A 157 6.74 7.34 4.49
C PRO A 157 7.91 7.89 5.30
N ALA A 158 9.03 8.18 4.65
CA ALA A 158 10.20 8.75 5.34
C ALA A 158 9.98 10.22 5.74
N LEU A 159 9.28 10.96 4.89
CA LEU A 159 8.96 12.38 5.14
C LEU A 159 7.78 12.56 6.10
N GLY A 160 6.86 11.58 6.15
CA GLY A 160 5.61 11.68 6.91
C GLY A 160 5.80 12.04 8.39
N PRO A 161 6.55 11.25 9.18
CA PRO A 161 6.74 11.53 10.59
C PRO A 161 7.44 12.87 10.85
N VAL A 162 8.42 13.25 10.03
CA VAL A 162 9.17 14.53 10.17
C VAL A 162 8.24 15.72 9.92
N LEU A 163 7.51 15.69 8.80
CA LEU A 163 6.53 16.74 8.49
C LEU A 163 5.39 16.76 9.49
N GLY A 164 4.90 15.57 9.90
CA GLY A 164 3.83 15.45 10.88
C GLY A 164 4.22 16.01 12.24
N GLY A 165 5.40 15.66 12.75
CA GLY A 165 5.92 16.18 14.01
C GLY A 165 6.03 17.71 13.95
N PHE A 166 6.67 18.25 12.92
CA PHE A 166 6.80 19.69 12.75
C PHE A 166 5.44 20.41 12.72
N LEU A 167 4.48 19.88 11.96
CA LEU A 167 3.15 20.50 11.85
C LEU A 167 2.34 20.43 13.16
N VAL A 168 2.44 19.33 13.90
CA VAL A 168 1.75 19.14 15.19
C VAL A 168 2.38 20.03 16.25
N ASP A 169 3.71 20.08 16.34
CA ASP A 169 4.42 20.80 17.38
C ASP A 169 4.38 22.31 17.18
N GLN A 170 4.49 22.81 15.94
CA GLN A 170 4.58 24.23 15.65
C GLN A 170 3.23 24.88 15.34
N LEU A 171 2.24 24.10 14.90
CA LEU A 171 0.95 24.65 14.45
C LEU A 171 -0.23 23.93 15.14
N SER A 172 -0.71 22.84 14.57
CA SER A 172 -1.81 22.04 15.10
C SER A 172 -1.91 20.74 14.31
N TRP A 173 -2.50 19.68 14.92
CA TRP A 173 -2.82 18.45 14.21
C TRP A 173 -3.70 18.69 12.95
N ARG A 174 -4.48 19.77 12.90
CA ARG A 174 -5.31 20.13 11.73
C ARG A 174 -4.49 20.33 10.46
N TYR A 175 -3.28 20.88 10.58
CA TYR A 175 -2.39 21.12 9.45
C TYR A 175 -1.87 19.81 8.83
N VAL A 176 -1.89 18.71 9.58
CA VAL A 176 -1.61 17.38 9.06
C VAL A 176 -2.60 16.98 7.96
N MET A 177 -3.86 17.37 8.09
CA MET A 177 -4.86 17.13 7.05
C MET A 177 -4.61 17.97 5.78
N PHE A 178 -4.03 19.15 5.91
CA PHE A 178 -3.69 20.01 4.76
C PHE A 178 -2.38 19.65 4.09
N ALA A 179 -1.47 18.93 4.76
CA ALA A 179 -0.13 18.62 4.29
C ALA A 179 -0.05 17.98 2.87
N PRO A 180 -0.96 17.08 2.46
CA PRO A 180 -0.94 16.52 1.10
C PRO A 180 -1.45 17.49 0.02
N ALA A 181 -2.19 18.55 0.39
CA ALA A 181 -2.88 19.41 -0.58
C ALA A 181 -1.93 20.09 -1.61
N PRO A 182 -0.78 20.66 -1.23
CA PRO A 182 0.12 21.25 -2.22
C PRO A 182 0.62 20.24 -3.26
N VAL A 183 0.90 19.00 -2.82
CA VAL A 183 1.38 17.91 -3.70
C VAL A 183 0.28 17.49 -4.67
N THR A 184 -0.96 17.33 -4.18
CA THR A 184 -2.10 16.96 -5.03
C THR A 184 -2.47 18.08 -6.00
N MET A 185 -2.42 19.34 -5.59
CA MET A 185 -2.68 20.49 -6.48
C MET A 185 -1.67 20.55 -7.63
N LEU A 186 -0.37 20.38 -7.34
CA LEU A 186 0.65 20.26 -8.37
C LEU A 186 0.37 19.06 -9.28
N GLY A 187 -0.03 17.93 -8.69
CA GLY A 187 -0.41 16.72 -9.42
C GLY A 187 -1.60 16.94 -10.35
N VAL A 188 -2.63 17.68 -9.93
CA VAL A 188 -3.79 18.06 -10.79
C VAL A 188 -3.33 18.88 -11.98
N PHE A 189 -2.52 19.92 -11.75
CA PHE A 189 -1.97 20.74 -12.84
C PHE A 189 -1.18 19.87 -13.84
N MET A 190 -0.29 19.01 -13.34
CA MET A 190 0.49 18.11 -14.18
C MET A 190 -0.38 17.07 -14.91
N ALA A 191 -1.44 16.57 -14.26
CA ALA A 191 -2.36 15.61 -14.89
C ALA A 191 -3.06 16.20 -16.10
N TRP A 192 -3.53 17.44 -16.01
CA TRP A 192 -4.12 18.14 -17.14
C TRP A 192 -3.13 18.42 -18.27
N ARG A 193 -1.86 18.57 -17.96
CA ARG A 193 -0.81 18.95 -18.91
C ARG A 193 -0.14 17.75 -19.59
N PHE A 194 0.06 16.64 -18.85
CA PHE A 194 0.93 15.55 -19.29
C PHE A 194 0.24 14.19 -19.43
N LEU A 195 -0.98 14.01 -18.91
CA LEU A 195 -1.66 12.74 -19.05
C LEU A 195 -2.50 12.68 -20.34
N PRO A 196 -2.48 11.52 -21.02
CA PRO A 196 -3.19 11.36 -22.28
C PRO A 196 -4.71 11.26 -22.06
N LEU A 197 -5.47 11.64 -23.08
CA LEU A 197 -6.88 11.35 -23.19
C LEU A 197 -7.10 9.87 -23.51
N PRO A 198 -8.28 9.31 -23.15
CA PRO A 198 -8.61 7.93 -23.50
C PRO A 198 -8.65 7.79 -25.05
N PRO A 199 -8.15 6.66 -25.59
CA PRO A 199 -8.06 6.45 -27.04
C PRO A 199 -9.43 6.31 -27.71
N SER A 200 -10.37 5.64 -27.12
CA SER A 200 -11.77 5.48 -27.54
C SER A 200 -12.60 5.19 -26.31
N ARG A 201 -13.89 5.55 -26.33
CA ARG A 201 -14.81 5.17 -25.26
C ARG A 201 -15.20 3.71 -25.45
N PRO A 202 -14.88 2.80 -24.51
CA PRO A 202 -15.48 1.47 -24.52
C PRO A 202 -17.00 1.62 -24.32
N GLU A 203 -17.76 0.59 -24.71
CA GLU A 203 -19.18 0.56 -24.38
C GLU A 203 -19.37 0.71 -22.87
N PRO A 204 -20.27 1.63 -22.43
CA PRO A 204 -20.47 1.86 -21.01
C PRO A 204 -21.10 0.63 -20.36
N TYR A 205 -20.40 0.03 -19.41
CA TYR A 205 -20.95 -1.04 -18.58
C TYR A 205 -21.21 -0.53 -17.16
N ARG A 206 -22.21 -1.14 -16.49
CA ARG A 206 -22.62 -0.72 -15.15
C ARG A 206 -21.56 -1.11 -14.11
N PHE A 207 -21.26 -0.17 -13.23
CA PHE A 207 -20.38 -0.41 -12.09
C PHE A 207 -21.07 -1.31 -11.05
N ASP A 208 -20.35 -2.29 -10.49
CA ASP A 208 -20.85 -3.14 -9.42
C ASP A 208 -20.71 -2.48 -8.04
N LEU A 209 -21.56 -1.46 -7.79
CA LEU A 209 -21.59 -0.78 -6.50
C LEU A 209 -21.93 -1.73 -5.32
N PRO A 210 -22.92 -2.65 -5.43
CA PRO A 210 -23.18 -3.60 -4.35
C PRO A 210 -21.98 -4.50 -4.01
N GLY A 211 -21.24 -4.99 -5.03
CA GLY A 211 -20.00 -5.74 -4.81
C GLY A 211 -18.95 -4.93 -4.07
N LEU A 212 -18.78 -3.65 -4.45
CA LEU A 212 -17.85 -2.75 -3.76
C LEU A 212 -18.23 -2.53 -2.28
N LEU A 213 -19.51 -2.31 -2.00
CA LEU A 213 -20.01 -2.11 -0.63
C LEU A 213 -19.84 -3.38 0.23
N LEU A 214 -20.14 -4.56 -0.32
CA LEU A 214 -19.91 -5.85 0.37
C LEU A 214 -18.43 -6.06 0.69
N LEU A 215 -17.54 -5.79 -0.28
CA LEU A 215 -16.10 -5.90 -0.06
C LEU A 215 -15.61 -4.89 1.00
N GLY A 216 -16.07 -3.64 0.94
CA GLY A 216 -15.70 -2.60 1.89
C GLY A 216 -16.15 -2.93 3.31
N ALA A 217 -17.39 -3.41 3.46
CA ALA A 217 -17.91 -3.86 4.75
C ALA A 217 -17.12 -5.07 5.28
N THR A 218 -16.80 -6.04 4.41
CA THR A 218 -15.97 -7.21 4.77
C THR A 218 -14.59 -6.77 5.29
N ILE A 219 -13.87 -5.95 4.52
CA ILE A 219 -12.52 -5.52 4.90
C ILE A 219 -12.56 -4.65 6.16
N GLY A 220 -13.48 -3.69 6.23
CA GLY A 220 -13.61 -2.82 7.40
C GLY A 220 -13.90 -3.58 8.67
N LEU A 221 -14.87 -4.51 8.62
CA LEU A 221 -15.22 -5.34 9.77
C LEU A 221 -14.12 -6.32 10.16
N ALA A 222 -13.44 -6.93 9.16
CA ALA A 222 -12.33 -7.83 9.43
C ALA A 222 -11.14 -7.12 10.10
N LEU A 223 -10.78 -5.92 9.63
CA LEU A 223 -9.70 -5.12 10.24
C LEU A 223 -10.08 -4.63 11.64
N ASP A 224 -11.34 -4.20 11.86
CA ASP A 224 -11.83 -3.83 13.20
C ASP A 224 -11.81 -5.02 14.15
N THR A 225 -12.21 -6.21 13.66
CA THR A 225 -12.17 -7.45 14.45
C THR A 225 -10.73 -7.77 14.89
N LEU A 226 -9.77 -7.70 13.97
CA LEU A 226 -8.36 -7.94 14.29
C LEU A 226 -7.80 -6.92 15.30
N ASN A 227 -8.17 -5.65 15.17
CA ASN A 227 -7.77 -4.63 16.15
C ASN A 227 -8.36 -4.89 17.53
N ARG A 228 -9.65 -5.28 17.61
CA ARG A 228 -10.30 -5.60 18.90
C ARG A 228 -9.72 -6.85 19.55
N MET A 229 -9.24 -7.80 18.77
CA MET A 229 -8.54 -8.97 19.30
C MET A 229 -7.25 -8.59 20.06
N GLN A 230 -6.64 -7.45 19.74
CA GLN A 230 -5.47 -6.93 20.44
C GLN A 230 -5.86 -6.30 21.81
N GLU A 231 -7.08 -5.83 21.99
CA GLU A 231 -7.53 -5.17 23.24
C GLU A 231 -8.07 -6.15 24.30
N LEU A 232 -8.10 -7.46 24.06
CA LEU A 232 -8.48 -8.64 24.86
C LEU A 232 -9.15 -8.41 26.24
N ALA A 233 -10.17 -7.58 26.34
CA ALA A 233 -10.87 -7.36 27.61
C ALA A 233 -12.35 -7.73 27.50
N GLY A 234 -12.69 -8.99 27.81
CA GLY A 234 -14.02 -9.39 28.30
C GLY A 234 -15.18 -9.41 27.28
N ALA A 235 -14.90 -9.41 25.98
CA ALA A 235 -15.95 -9.39 24.93
C ALA A 235 -15.73 -10.44 23.83
N GLU A 236 -15.22 -11.61 24.16
CA GLU A 236 -14.88 -12.70 23.20
C GLU A 236 -16.05 -13.07 22.27
N TRP A 237 -17.29 -13.11 22.79
CA TRP A 237 -18.47 -13.40 21.98
C TRP A 237 -18.76 -12.33 20.91
N ARG A 238 -18.46 -11.05 21.20
CA ARG A 238 -18.64 -9.94 20.24
C ARG A 238 -17.62 -10.04 19.11
N ILE A 239 -16.38 -10.38 19.43
CA ILE A 239 -15.31 -10.62 18.44
C ILE A 239 -15.69 -11.81 17.56
N GLY A 240 -16.16 -12.91 18.15
CA GLY A 240 -16.65 -14.08 17.41
C GLY A 240 -17.82 -13.74 16.47
N LEU A 241 -18.79 -12.94 16.95
CA LEU A 241 -19.92 -12.50 16.13
C LEU A 241 -19.47 -11.60 14.99
N GLN A 242 -18.54 -10.66 15.24
CA GLN A 242 -17.98 -9.81 14.19
C GLN A 242 -17.22 -10.62 13.12
N ALA A 243 -16.41 -11.58 13.55
CA ALA A 243 -15.71 -12.48 12.63
C ALA A 243 -16.69 -13.30 11.77
N LEU A 244 -17.76 -13.81 12.38
CA LEU A 244 -18.82 -14.53 11.66
C LEU A 244 -19.52 -13.64 10.63
N VAL A 245 -19.88 -12.41 11.02
CA VAL A 245 -20.50 -11.45 10.10
C VAL A 245 -19.56 -11.09 8.96
N ALA A 246 -18.27 -10.87 9.23
CA ALA A 246 -17.25 -10.63 8.19
C ALA A 246 -17.14 -11.82 7.22
N ALA A 247 -17.17 -13.06 7.74
CA ALA A 247 -17.14 -14.27 6.92
C ALA A 247 -18.41 -14.42 6.05
N ILE A 248 -19.58 -14.08 6.57
CA ILE A 248 -20.85 -14.08 5.81
C ILE A 248 -20.78 -13.02 4.70
N LEU A 249 -20.33 -11.80 5.00
CA LEU A 249 -20.18 -10.72 4.00
C LEU A 249 -19.20 -11.12 2.90
N LEU A 250 -18.08 -11.77 3.26
CA LEU A 250 -17.14 -12.32 2.29
C LEU A 250 -17.79 -13.38 1.39
N GLY A 251 -18.57 -14.29 1.99
CA GLY A 251 -19.34 -15.29 1.24
C GLY A 251 -20.31 -14.65 0.25
N LEU A 252 -21.07 -13.64 0.69
CA LEU A 252 -21.99 -12.88 -0.18
C LEU A 252 -21.24 -12.14 -1.29
N PHE A 253 -20.08 -11.55 -0.99
CA PHE A 253 -19.22 -10.93 -1.99
C PHE A 253 -18.76 -11.95 -3.04
N VAL A 254 -18.28 -13.13 -2.64
CA VAL A 254 -17.84 -14.19 -3.57
C VAL A 254 -18.99 -14.68 -4.45
N VAL A 255 -20.18 -14.88 -3.89
CA VAL A 255 -21.39 -15.26 -4.64
C VAL A 255 -21.75 -14.16 -5.64
N ARG A 256 -21.68 -12.89 -5.22
CA ARG A 256 -21.93 -11.73 -6.07
C ARG A 256 -20.95 -11.66 -7.23
N GLU A 257 -19.64 -11.78 -6.97
CA GLU A 257 -18.59 -11.77 -7.99
C GLU A 257 -18.74 -12.85 -9.05
N ARG A 258 -19.21 -14.05 -8.64
CA ARG A 258 -19.47 -15.16 -9.56
C ARG A 258 -20.69 -14.94 -10.46
N SER A 259 -21.67 -14.17 -10.00
CA SER A 259 -22.94 -13.92 -10.70
C SER A 259 -23.00 -12.57 -11.40
N ALA A 260 -22.11 -11.65 -11.11
CA ALA A 260 -22.07 -10.33 -11.71
C ALA A 260 -21.68 -10.40 -13.20
N ARG A 261 -22.38 -9.64 -14.05
CA ARG A 261 -22.00 -9.51 -15.49
C ARG A 261 -20.65 -8.83 -15.67
N HIS A 262 -20.33 -7.86 -14.79
CA HIS A 262 -19.08 -7.12 -14.77
C HIS A 262 -18.54 -7.12 -13.34
N PRO A 263 -17.86 -8.20 -12.93
CA PRO A 263 -17.31 -8.33 -11.59
C PRO A 263 -16.17 -7.32 -11.35
N LEU A 264 -15.96 -6.92 -10.09
CA LEU A 264 -14.86 -6.02 -9.69
C LEU A 264 -13.49 -6.67 -9.93
N VAL A 265 -13.39 -7.96 -9.64
CA VAL A 265 -12.20 -8.77 -9.92
C VAL A 265 -12.38 -9.47 -11.26
N ASN A 266 -11.54 -9.18 -12.23
CA ASN A 266 -11.62 -9.82 -13.53
C ASN A 266 -11.21 -11.31 -13.43
N ILE A 267 -12.21 -12.19 -13.36
CA ILE A 267 -12.03 -13.65 -13.20
C ILE A 267 -11.19 -14.26 -14.34
N ALA A 268 -11.21 -13.67 -15.54
CA ALA A 268 -10.38 -14.13 -16.65
C ALA A 268 -8.88 -13.99 -16.36
N LEU A 269 -8.47 -12.99 -15.60
CA LEU A 269 -7.08 -12.83 -15.14
C LEU A 269 -6.68 -13.94 -14.17
N LEU A 270 -7.59 -14.36 -13.30
CA LEU A 270 -7.34 -15.43 -12.32
C LEU A 270 -7.25 -16.83 -12.97
N ARG A 271 -7.67 -16.99 -14.22
CA ARG A 271 -7.43 -18.22 -14.99
C ARG A 271 -5.98 -18.32 -15.49
N ASN A 272 -5.25 -17.21 -15.52
CA ASN A 272 -3.82 -17.21 -15.86
C ASN A 272 -2.98 -17.54 -14.61
N PRO A 273 -2.35 -18.73 -14.53
CA PRO A 273 -1.61 -19.13 -13.34
C PRO A 273 -0.42 -18.21 -13.05
N ALA A 274 0.23 -17.63 -14.06
CA ALA A 274 1.31 -16.67 -13.87
C ALA A 274 0.83 -15.40 -13.13
N PHE A 275 -0.38 -14.93 -13.47
CA PHE A 275 -0.99 -13.79 -12.80
C PHE A 275 -1.37 -14.12 -11.35
N VAL A 276 -1.91 -15.32 -11.09
CA VAL A 276 -2.23 -15.77 -9.71
C VAL A 276 -0.96 -15.86 -8.87
N TYR A 277 0.10 -16.45 -9.41
CA TYR A 277 1.39 -16.56 -8.71
C TYR A 277 2.00 -15.19 -8.41
N ALA A 278 1.88 -14.24 -9.34
CA ALA A 278 2.31 -12.86 -9.10
C ALA A 278 1.49 -12.18 -8.00
N ASN A 279 0.18 -12.42 -7.91
CA ASN A 279 -0.66 -11.89 -6.84
C ASN A 279 -0.31 -12.49 -5.47
N LEU A 280 0.00 -13.78 -5.38
CA LEU A 280 0.52 -14.39 -4.14
C LEU A 280 1.85 -13.75 -3.72
N GLY A 281 2.75 -13.49 -4.68
CA GLY A 281 3.97 -12.72 -4.43
C GLY A 281 3.69 -11.27 -4.01
N ALA A 282 2.68 -10.62 -4.56
CA ALA A 282 2.28 -9.27 -4.18
C ALA A 282 1.71 -9.23 -2.74
N MET A 283 0.95 -10.23 -2.34
CA MET A 283 0.47 -10.38 -0.96
C MET A 283 1.64 -10.54 0.02
N ALA A 284 2.61 -11.39 -0.30
CA ALA A 284 3.82 -11.57 0.49
C ALA A 284 4.67 -10.28 0.55
N LEU A 285 4.78 -9.55 -0.56
CA LEU A 285 5.43 -8.24 -0.59
C LEU A 285 4.72 -7.23 0.33
N GLY A 286 3.39 -7.24 0.36
CA GLY A 286 2.61 -6.39 1.26
C GLY A 286 2.93 -6.67 2.72
N LEU A 287 2.88 -7.94 3.14
CA LEU A 287 3.26 -8.37 4.49
C LEU A 287 4.71 -8.00 4.81
N ALA A 288 5.65 -8.29 3.89
CA ALA A 288 7.06 -7.98 4.08
C ALA A 288 7.30 -6.48 4.30
N LEU A 289 6.69 -5.62 3.46
CA LEU A 289 6.88 -4.18 3.52
C LEU A 289 6.26 -3.59 4.80
N PHE A 290 4.98 -3.82 5.03
CA PHE A 290 4.27 -3.19 6.15
C PHE A 290 4.55 -3.88 7.47
N GLY A 291 4.64 -5.22 7.49
CA GLY A 291 5.00 -5.99 8.69
C GLY A 291 6.37 -5.64 9.22
N SER A 292 7.41 -5.57 8.37
CA SER A 292 8.75 -5.17 8.82
C SER A 292 8.83 -3.68 9.22
N THR A 293 8.04 -2.81 8.59
CA THR A 293 7.98 -1.39 8.96
C THR A 293 7.35 -1.20 10.34
N TYR A 294 6.47 -2.08 10.74
CA TYR A 294 5.86 -2.13 12.08
C TYR A 294 6.79 -2.82 13.09
N LEU A 295 7.28 -4.03 12.78
CA LEU A 295 8.03 -4.86 13.72
C LEU A 295 9.39 -4.29 14.11
N VAL A 296 10.17 -3.74 13.14
CA VAL A 296 11.54 -3.29 13.43
C VAL A 296 11.56 -2.18 14.49
N PRO A 297 10.83 -1.06 14.35
CA PRO A 297 10.83 -0.02 15.38
C PRO A 297 10.27 -0.51 16.71
N LEU A 298 9.20 -1.33 16.68
CA LEU A 298 8.59 -1.86 17.89
C LEU A 298 9.58 -2.75 18.65
N PHE A 299 10.22 -3.71 17.97
CA PHE A 299 11.19 -4.62 18.55
C PHE A 299 12.36 -3.89 19.23
N VAL A 300 12.98 -2.92 18.52
CA VAL A 300 14.16 -2.24 19.07
C VAL A 300 13.81 -1.31 20.24
N GLN A 301 12.60 -0.74 20.26
CA GLN A 301 12.17 0.12 21.35
C GLN A 301 11.71 -0.67 22.58
N THR A 302 10.92 -1.74 22.38
CA THR A 302 10.32 -2.49 23.50
C THR A 302 11.26 -3.57 24.06
N SER A 303 12.00 -4.30 23.21
CA SER A 303 12.86 -5.40 23.65
C SER A 303 14.31 -4.99 23.89
N LEU A 304 14.82 -3.98 23.18
CA LEU A 304 16.22 -3.53 23.28
C LEU A 304 16.37 -2.20 24.01
N GLY A 305 15.26 -1.52 24.35
CA GLY A 305 15.27 -0.26 25.09
C GLY A 305 15.77 0.95 24.30
N PHE A 306 15.82 0.89 22.96
CA PHE A 306 16.24 2.00 22.13
C PHE A 306 15.21 3.13 22.17
N SER A 307 15.68 4.36 22.11
CA SER A 307 14.82 5.53 21.94
C SER A 307 14.15 5.53 20.55
N ALA A 308 13.05 6.28 20.41
CA ALA A 308 12.39 6.48 19.13
C ALA A 308 13.32 7.09 18.06
N THR A 309 14.27 7.95 18.50
CA THR A 309 15.30 8.55 17.62
C THR A 309 16.26 7.48 17.10
N GLU A 310 16.73 6.58 17.95
CA GLU A 310 17.62 5.48 17.54
C GLU A 310 16.91 4.50 16.61
N ALA A 311 15.64 4.17 16.88
CA ALA A 311 14.83 3.36 15.97
C ALA A 311 14.67 4.04 14.58
N GLY A 312 14.49 5.36 14.56
CA GLY A 312 14.46 6.14 13.33
C GLY A 312 15.80 6.13 12.57
N LEU A 313 16.91 6.31 13.29
CA LEU A 313 18.26 6.24 12.72
C LEU A 313 18.59 4.86 12.18
N LEU A 314 18.07 3.80 12.78
CA LEU A 314 18.20 2.43 12.27
C LEU A 314 17.46 2.24 10.95
N MET A 315 16.29 2.84 10.78
CA MET A 315 15.47 2.73 9.58
C MET A 315 15.97 3.62 8.42
N LEU A 316 16.70 4.71 8.72
CA LEU A 316 17.11 5.69 7.72
C LEU A 316 18.01 5.10 6.61
N PRO A 317 19.15 4.42 6.92
CA PRO A 317 20.00 3.84 5.90
C PRO A 317 19.26 2.77 5.07
N ALA A 318 18.39 2.00 5.71
CA ALA A 318 17.59 0.99 5.06
C ALA A 318 16.57 1.61 4.06
N GLY A 319 15.98 2.77 4.40
CA GLY A 319 15.13 3.55 3.50
C GLY A 319 15.90 4.09 2.29
N ILE A 320 17.10 4.61 2.49
CA ILE A 320 17.98 5.09 1.41
C ILE A 320 18.35 3.94 0.47
N VAL A 321 18.77 2.80 1.02
CA VAL A 321 19.12 1.62 0.23
C VAL A 321 17.92 1.09 -0.55
N LEU A 322 16.72 1.07 0.03
CA LEU A 322 15.50 0.72 -0.67
C LEU A 322 15.25 1.64 -1.87
N GLY A 323 15.40 2.96 -1.66
CA GLY A 323 15.25 3.96 -2.72
C GLY A 323 16.22 3.72 -3.90
N ILE A 324 17.48 3.36 -3.62
CA ILE A 324 18.48 3.04 -4.64
C ILE A 324 18.21 1.69 -5.31
N THR A 325 17.75 0.70 -4.52
CA THR A 325 17.48 -0.65 -5.01
C THR A 325 16.34 -0.69 -6.02
N PHE A 326 15.31 0.13 -5.86
CA PHE A 326 14.17 0.15 -6.78
C PHE A 326 14.54 0.42 -8.25
N PRO A 327 15.26 1.51 -8.60
CA PRO A 327 15.67 1.73 -9.99
C PRO A 327 16.63 0.66 -10.50
N LEU A 328 17.51 0.14 -9.65
CA LEU A 328 18.45 -0.92 -10.01
C LEU A 328 17.71 -2.23 -10.33
N ALA A 329 16.84 -2.66 -9.42
CA ALA A 329 16.00 -3.85 -9.60
C ALA A 329 15.07 -3.70 -10.83
N GLY A 330 14.55 -2.49 -11.06
CA GLY A 330 13.76 -2.19 -12.24
C GLY A 330 14.51 -2.39 -13.55
N ARG A 331 15.74 -1.88 -13.63
CA ARG A 331 16.61 -2.11 -14.82
C ARG A 331 16.95 -3.59 -15.02
N LEU A 332 17.17 -4.32 -13.93
CA LEU A 332 17.40 -5.75 -13.99
C LEU A 332 16.16 -6.52 -14.42
N ALA A 333 14.97 -6.10 -14.00
CA ALA A 333 13.69 -6.70 -14.39
C ALA A 333 13.37 -6.54 -15.88
N ASP A 334 13.96 -5.54 -16.55
CA ASP A 334 13.87 -5.37 -18.01
C ASP A 334 14.77 -6.34 -18.79
N ARG A 335 15.82 -6.90 -18.13
CA ARG A 335 16.85 -7.73 -18.77
C ARG A 335 16.87 -9.17 -18.33
N GLN A 336 16.35 -9.45 -17.14
CA GLN A 336 16.38 -10.78 -16.51
C GLN A 336 14.98 -11.31 -16.26
N SER A 337 14.88 -12.61 -16.00
CA SER A 337 13.62 -13.25 -15.66
C SER A 337 13.03 -12.68 -14.37
N ALA A 338 11.80 -12.17 -14.44
CA ALA A 338 11.07 -11.62 -13.30
C ALA A 338 11.03 -12.59 -12.11
N ARG A 339 10.77 -13.89 -12.37
CA ARG A 339 10.71 -14.91 -11.31
C ARG A 339 12.02 -15.03 -10.52
N LYS A 340 13.19 -14.98 -11.20
CA LYS A 340 14.49 -15.09 -10.51
C LYS A 340 14.72 -13.90 -9.59
N LEU A 341 14.37 -12.69 -10.03
CA LEU A 341 14.53 -11.48 -9.24
C LEU A 341 13.55 -11.43 -8.05
N VAL A 342 12.31 -11.89 -8.24
CA VAL A 342 11.34 -11.96 -7.13
C VAL A 342 11.78 -12.98 -6.10
N VAL A 343 12.22 -14.20 -6.52
CA VAL A 343 12.69 -15.22 -5.60
C VAL A 343 13.96 -14.78 -4.87
N PHE A 344 14.87 -14.09 -5.56
CA PHE A 344 16.02 -13.45 -4.92
C PHE A 344 15.58 -12.45 -3.85
N GLY A 345 14.62 -11.58 -4.18
CA GLY A 345 14.07 -10.62 -3.22
C GLY A 345 13.41 -11.28 -2.01
N ILE A 346 12.63 -12.35 -2.25
CA ILE A 346 12.02 -13.17 -1.18
C ILE A 346 13.11 -13.79 -0.29
N ALA A 347 14.15 -14.37 -0.88
CA ALA A 347 15.24 -15.01 -0.13
C ALA A 347 16.01 -14.01 0.74
N MET A 348 16.33 -12.82 0.20
CA MET A 348 17.00 -11.75 0.95
C MET A 348 16.13 -11.25 2.11
N PHE A 349 14.83 -11.06 1.88
CA PHE A 349 13.93 -10.64 2.94
C PHE A 349 13.71 -11.72 3.99
N ALA A 350 13.50 -12.97 3.58
CA ALA A 350 13.34 -14.09 4.50
C ALA A 350 14.61 -14.30 5.36
N ALA A 351 15.80 -14.19 4.77
CA ALA A 351 17.06 -14.21 5.51
C ALA A 351 17.14 -13.10 6.55
N SER A 352 16.77 -11.87 6.18
CA SER A 352 16.66 -10.75 7.14
C SER A 352 15.70 -11.07 8.29
N ALA A 353 14.50 -11.55 7.98
CA ALA A 353 13.49 -11.88 8.99
C ALA A 353 13.95 -13.03 9.91
N MET A 354 14.63 -14.05 9.36
CA MET A 354 15.23 -15.14 10.16
C MET A 354 16.33 -14.64 11.08
N LEU A 355 17.17 -13.71 10.63
CA LEU A 355 18.21 -13.10 11.48
C LEU A 355 17.59 -12.35 12.65
N PHE A 356 16.51 -11.59 12.42
CA PHE A 356 15.75 -10.97 13.52
C PHE A 356 15.10 -12.03 14.43
N ALA A 357 14.60 -13.14 13.89
CA ALA A 357 13.94 -14.21 14.64
C ALA A 357 14.88 -14.99 15.58
N VAL A 358 16.19 -14.90 15.39
CA VAL A 358 17.21 -15.52 16.24
C VAL A 358 18.09 -14.48 16.94
N SER A 359 17.68 -13.23 16.96
CA SER A 359 18.45 -12.11 17.54
C SER A 359 18.51 -12.20 19.08
N ASP A 360 19.62 -11.75 19.65
CA ASP A 360 19.78 -11.60 21.09
C ASP A 360 19.65 -10.11 21.50
N VAL A 361 19.29 -9.85 22.76
CA VAL A 361 19.21 -8.51 23.34
C VAL A 361 20.55 -7.78 23.39
N THR A 362 21.66 -8.50 23.26
CA THR A 362 23.03 -7.97 23.28
C THR A 362 23.53 -7.48 21.91
N LEU A 363 22.70 -7.58 20.87
CA LEU A 363 23.11 -7.26 19.50
C LEU A 363 23.45 -5.77 19.32
N ALA A 364 24.62 -5.52 18.75
CA ALA A 364 25.05 -4.17 18.42
C ALA A 364 24.16 -3.55 17.33
N PHE A 365 23.88 -2.25 17.45
CA PHE A 365 23.11 -1.43 16.52
C PHE A 365 23.47 -1.68 15.05
N GLY A 366 24.76 -1.82 14.74
CA GLY A 366 25.24 -2.03 13.37
C GLY A 366 24.71 -3.29 12.71
N TRP A 367 24.57 -4.40 13.46
CA TRP A 367 24.00 -5.64 12.94
C TRP A 367 22.50 -5.50 12.64
N LEU A 368 21.76 -4.87 13.52
CA LEU A 368 20.33 -4.59 13.32
C LEU A 368 20.09 -3.71 12.08
N ALA A 369 20.94 -2.69 11.89
CA ALA A 369 20.89 -1.84 10.70
C ALA A 369 21.21 -2.65 9.43
N LEU A 370 22.22 -3.52 9.46
CA LEU A 370 22.58 -4.37 8.33
C LEU A 370 21.46 -5.35 7.96
N TRP A 371 20.81 -5.98 8.95
CA TRP A 371 19.68 -6.88 8.70
C TRP A 371 18.46 -6.15 8.15
N THR A 372 18.18 -4.95 8.66
CA THR A 372 17.12 -4.10 8.12
C THR A 372 17.41 -3.71 6.66
N ILE A 373 18.66 -3.35 6.34
CA ILE A 373 19.10 -3.07 4.96
C ILE A 373 18.90 -4.29 4.07
N LEU A 374 19.30 -5.49 4.54
CA LEU A 374 19.15 -6.74 3.80
C LEU A 374 17.68 -6.98 3.41
N GLY A 375 16.76 -6.81 4.36
CA GLY A 375 15.32 -6.92 4.12
C GLY A 375 14.80 -5.89 3.11
N ARG A 376 15.30 -4.65 3.18
CA ARG A 376 14.89 -3.59 2.23
C ARG A 376 15.41 -3.83 0.82
N ILE A 377 16.61 -4.39 0.66
CA ILE A 377 17.10 -4.86 -0.64
C ILE A 377 16.12 -5.92 -1.21
N GLY A 378 15.74 -6.91 -0.38
CA GLY A 378 14.75 -7.92 -0.79
C GLY A 378 13.45 -7.32 -1.31
N ILE A 379 12.84 -6.40 -0.54
CA ILE A 379 11.61 -5.68 -0.93
C ILE A 379 11.82 -4.90 -2.24
N GLY A 380 12.98 -4.24 -2.38
CA GLY A 380 13.32 -3.44 -3.56
C GLY A 380 13.35 -4.25 -4.85
N PHE A 381 13.79 -5.51 -4.79
CA PHE A 381 13.78 -6.42 -5.93
C PHE A 381 12.38 -6.97 -6.25
N MET A 382 11.52 -7.16 -5.25
CA MET A 382 10.22 -7.79 -5.46
C MET A 382 9.26 -6.92 -6.28
N LEU A 383 9.09 -5.63 -5.96
CA LEU A 383 8.04 -4.81 -6.55
C LEU A 383 8.15 -4.61 -8.07
N PRO A 384 9.29 -4.14 -8.64
CA PRO A 384 9.41 -3.98 -10.09
C PRO A 384 9.32 -5.31 -10.82
N ALA A 385 9.94 -6.36 -10.29
CA ALA A 385 9.96 -7.67 -10.91
C ALA A 385 8.59 -8.36 -10.90
N LEU A 386 7.82 -8.28 -9.80
CA LEU A 386 6.43 -8.76 -9.75
C LEU A 386 5.56 -8.02 -10.76
N SER A 387 5.70 -6.70 -10.84
CA SER A 387 4.94 -5.88 -11.78
C SER A 387 5.22 -6.26 -13.23
N THR A 388 6.49 -6.40 -13.60
CA THR A 388 6.87 -6.80 -14.98
C THR A 388 6.44 -8.23 -15.31
N GLY A 389 6.64 -9.17 -14.39
CA GLY A 389 6.24 -10.56 -14.58
C GLY A 389 4.74 -10.75 -14.72
N ALA A 390 3.94 -9.97 -13.98
CA ALA A 390 2.49 -10.04 -14.01
C ALA A 390 1.86 -9.33 -15.20
N LEU A 391 2.35 -8.14 -15.59
CA LEU A 391 1.66 -7.29 -16.56
C LEU A 391 2.22 -7.38 -17.97
N ASN A 392 3.50 -7.75 -18.17
CA ASN A 392 4.09 -7.84 -19.51
C ASN A 392 3.38 -8.84 -20.45
N PRO A 393 2.87 -9.99 -19.96
CA PRO A 393 2.15 -10.94 -20.82
C PRO A 393 0.73 -10.48 -21.19
N LEU A 394 0.19 -9.47 -20.53
CA LEU A 394 -1.21 -9.05 -20.67
C LEU A 394 -1.44 -8.10 -21.85
N LYS A 395 -2.66 -8.11 -22.36
CA LYS A 395 -3.13 -7.18 -23.37
C LYS A 395 -3.38 -5.78 -22.76
N PRO A 396 -3.27 -4.70 -23.54
CA PRO A 396 -3.50 -3.33 -23.06
C PRO A 396 -4.84 -3.12 -22.34
N GLU A 397 -5.89 -3.80 -22.79
CA GLU A 397 -7.25 -3.72 -22.23
C GLU A 397 -7.33 -4.33 -20.81
N GLN A 398 -6.44 -5.25 -20.49
CA GLN A 398 -6.40 -5.95 -19.21
C GLN A 398 -5.56 -5.21 -18.16
N LEU A 399 -4.75 -4.22 -18.56
CA LEU A 399 -3.79 -3.55 -17.67
C LEU A 399 -4.47 -2.81 -16.51
N GLY A 400 -5.64 -2.23 -16.73
CA GLY A 400 -6.42 -1.55 -15.68
C GLY A 400 -6.80 -2.51 -14.57
N ALA A 401 -7.52 -3.58 -14.92
CA ALA A 401 -7.97 -4.59 -13.97
C ALA A 401 -6.79 -5.31 -13.29
N ALA A 402 -5.72 -5.62 -14.04
CA ALA A 402 -4.55 -6.28 -13.50
C ALA A 402 -3.80 -5.42 -12.50
N SER A 403 -3.58 -4.13 -12.81
CA SER A 403 -2.92 -3.18 -11.92
C SER A 403 -3.73 -2.97 -10.63
N SER A 404 -5.05 -2.88 -10.74
CA SER A 404 -5.96 -2.76 -9.60
C SER A 404 -5.88 -4.00 -8.70
N THR A 405 -5.95 -5.20 -9.29
CA THR A 405 -5.93 -6.47 -8.54
C THR A 405 -4.59 -6.68 -7.82
N ILE A 406 -3.45 -6.42 -8.48
CA ILE A 406 -2.12 -6.57 -7.86
C ILE A 406 -1.95 -5.60 -6.69
N ASN A 407 -2.34 -4.33 -6.86
CA ASN A 407 -2.23 -3.35 -5.79
C ASN A 407 -3.19 -3.68 -4.64
N PHE A 408 -4.43 -4.11 -4.95
CA PHE A 408 -5.40 -4.60 -3.98
C PHE A 408 -4.82 -5.76 -3.15
N THR A 409 -4.29 -6.80 -3.81
CA THR A 409 -3.74 -7.99 -3.14
C THR A 409 -2.53 -7.62 -2.28
N ARG A 410 -1.64 -6.75 -2.77
CA ARG A 410 -0.51 -6.23 -2.01
C ARG A 410 -0.97 -5.45 -0.78
N GLN A 411 -1.95 -4.56 -0.93
CA GLN A 411 -2.47 -3.76 0.18
C GLN A 411 -3.19 -4.63 1.21
N LEU A 412 -3.94 -5.63 0.74
CA LEU A 412 -4.60 -6.62 1.60
C LEU A 412 -3.57 -7.40 2.42
N GLY A 413 -2.52 -7.92 1.76
CA GLY A 413 -1.41 -8.60 2.43
C GLY A 413 -0.72 -7.74 3.48
N GLY A 414 -0.59 -6.43 3.22
CA GLY A 414 -0.05 -5.48 4.18
C GLY A 414 -0.97 -5.20 5.36
N ALA A 415 -2.25 -4.91 5.09
CA ALA A 415 -3.21 -4.56 6.13
C ALA A 415 -3.49 -5.73 7.09
N PHE A 416 -3.72 -6.92 6.55
CA PHE A 416 -3.90 -8.12 7.37
C PHE A 416 -2.57 -8.56 8.01
N GLY A 417 -1.47 -8.47 7.28
CA GLY A 417 -0.16 -8.88 7.75
C GLY A 417 0.29 -8.13 9.00
N VAL A 418 0.17 -6.80 9.02
CA VAL A 418 0.50 -5.99 10.20
C VAL A 418 -0.34 -6.40 11.41
N ASN A 419 -1.66 -6.59 11.22
CA ASN A 419 -2.54 -6.98 12.31
C ASN A 419 -2.25 -8.38 12.85
N ILE A 420 -1.96 -9.36 11.97
CA ILE A 420 -1.59 -10.72 12.39
C ILE A 420 -0.27 -10.70 13.15
N VAL A 421 0.70 -9.93 12.67
CA VAL A 421 2.00 -9.77 13.34
C VAL A 421 1.83 -9.12 14.71
N ALA A 422 1.02 -8.05 14.82
CA ALA A 422 0.72 -7.39 16.07
C ALA A 422 0.05 -8.35 17.07
N LEU A 423 -0.94 -9.13 16.62
CA LEU A 423 -1.58 -10.18 17.44
C LEU A 423 -0.57 -11.23 17.91
N THR A 424 0.38 -11.66 17.05
CA THR A 424 1.38 -12.66 17.46
C THR A 424 2.27 -12.13 18.58
N VAL A 425 2.64 -10.85 18.55
CA VAL A 425 3.39 -10.20 19.62
C VAL A 425 2.55 -10.12 20.89
N GLU A 426 1.31 -9.62 20.80
CA GLU A 426 0.40 -9.41 21.92
C GLU A 426 0.07 -10.73 22.66
N PHE A 427 -0.22 -11.81 21.91
CA PHE A 427 -0.45 -13.11 22.51
C PHE A 427 0.81 -13.67 23.20
N GLY A 428 2.00 -13.42 22.65
CA GLY A 428 3.25 -13.81 23.29
C GLY A 428 3.50 -13.04 24.59
N GLU A 429 3.12 -11.77 24.65
CA GLU A 429 3.22 -10.94 25.86
C GLU A 429 2.31 -11.42 27.00
N HIS A 430 1.10 -11.83 26.67
CA HIS A 430 0.11 -12.31 27.68
C HIS A 430 0.52 -13.60 28.35
N SER A 431 1.30 -14.47 27.68
CA SER A 431 1.78 -15.73 28.30
C SER A 431 2.83 -15.50 29.38
N ASP A 432 3.61 -14.43 29.32
CA ASP A 432 4.79 -14.21 30.19
C ASP A 432 4.76 -12.87 30.95
N GLY A 433 3.76 -12.01 30.74
CA GLY A 433 3.49 -10.79 31.50
C GLY A 433 4.36 -9.57 31.16
N LEU A 434 5.27 -9.68 30.21
CA LEU A 434 6.11 -8.61 29.65
C LEU A 434 6.40 -8.89 28.17
N PRO A 435 6.68 -7.86 27.35
CA PRO A 435 7.14 -8.08 25.98
C PRO A 435 8.42 -8.90 25.98
N THR A 436 8.30 -10.20 25.81
CA THR A 436 9.46 -11.06 25.76
C THR A 436 10.02 -11.05 24.34
N ILE A 437 11.33 -11.11 24.22
CA ILE A 437 12.02 -11.26 22.93
C ILE A 437 11.45 -12.46 22.13
N ASN A 438 10.98 -13.49 22.82
CA ASN A 438 10.35 -14.68 22.24
C ASN A 438 9.06 -14.37 21.47
N ALA A 439 8.24 -13.42 21.93
CA ALA A 439 7.04 -12.97 21.20
C ALA A 439 7.42 -12.34 19.85
N PHE A 440 8.46 -11.51 19.85
CA PHE A 440 9.00 -10.92 18.61
C PHE A 440 9.64 -11.99 17.70
N HIS A 441 10.37 -12.94 18.25
CA HIS A 441 10.93 -14.06 17.47
C HIS A 441 9.82 -14.83 16.76
N SER A 442 8.73 -15.15 17.47
CA SER A 442 7.56 -15.81 16.88
C SER A 442 6.96 -15.00 15.72
N ALA A 443 6.81 -13.69 15.90
CA ALA A 443 6.32 -12.80 14.85
C ALA A 443 7.28 -12.73 13.64
N TRP A 444 8.59 -12.68 13.86
CA TRP A 444 9.59 -12.70 12.80
C TRP A 444 9.62 -14.04 12.05
N TRP A 445 9.51 -15.19 12.77
CA TRP A 445 9.37 -16.49 12.14
C TRP A 445 8.12 -16.60 11.28
N LEU A 446 6.98 -16.09 11.77
CA LEU A 446 5.73 -16.04 10.98
C LEU A 446 5.93 -15.28 9.68
N VAL A 447 6.52 -14.08 9.73
CA VAL A 447 6.79 -13.26 8.55
C VAL A 447 7.77 -13.97 7.61
N ALA A 448 8.86 -14.54 8.14
CA ALA A 448 9.87 -15.25 7.35
C ALA A 448 9.27 -16.44 6.60
N VAL A 449 8.50 -17.27 7.29
CA VAL A 449 7.86 -18.47 6.70
C VAL A 449 6.82 -18.07 5.65
N PHE A 450 5.95 -17.12 5.97
CA PHE A 450 4.90 -16.70 5.04
C PHE A 450 5.49 -16.14 3.75
N VAL A 451 6.53 -15.29 3.85
CA VAL A 451 7.20 -14.71 2.69
C VAL A 451 8.00 -15.79 1.93
N ALA A 452 8.70 -16.68 2.63
CA ALA A 452 9.46 -17.76 2.00
C ALA A 452 8.55 -18.74 1.22
N VAL A 453 7.40 -19.10 1.77
CA VAL A 453 6.41 -19.99 1.11
C VAL A 453 5.93 -19.40 -0.22
N ALA A 454 5.83 -18.06 -0.32
CA ALA A 454 5.45 -17.41 -1.57
C ALA A 454 6.49 -17.60 -2.71
N ALA A 455 7.73 -18.02 -2.39
CA ALA A 455 8.72 -18.36 -3.42
C ALA A 455 8.27 -19.56 -4.28
N VAL A 456 7.52 -20.50 -3.72
CA VAL A 456 7.09 -21.71 -4.43
C VAL A 456 6.17 -21.39 -5.60
N PRO A 457 5.03 -20.68 -5.43
CA PRO A 457 4.20 -20.28 -6.56
C PRO A 457 4.92 -19.30 -7.51
N VAL A 458 5.70 -18.36 -6.98
CA VAL A 458 6.46 -17.41 -7.80
C VAL A 458 7.48 -18.11 -8.69
N TRP A 459 8.14 -19.16 -8.22
CA TRP A 459 9.06 -19.95 -9.05
C TRP A 459 8.38 -20.60 -10.25
N ARG A 460 7.10 -20.94 -10.14
CA ARG A 460 6.27 -21.47 -11.24
C ARG A 460 5.77 -20.39 -12.21
N MET A 461 5.98 -19.12 -11.92
CA MET A 461 5.64 -18.00 -12.82
C MET A 461 6.51 -18.10 -14.08
N ARG A 462 5.89 -18.47 -15.20
CA ARG A 462 6.55 -18.45 -16.51
C ARG A 462 6.52 -17.01 -17.01
N ALA A 463 7.69 -16.39 -17.09
CA ALA A 463 7.88 -15.06 -17.67
C ALA A 463 8.05 -15.16 -19.18
#